data_97e499c441df5b6016493b9e6cbd451b
#
_entry.id   97e499c441df5b6016493b9e6cbd451b
#
_cell.length_a   1.000
_cell.length_b   1.000
_cell.length_c   1.000
_cell.angle_alpha   90.00
_cell.angle_beta   90.00
_cell.angle_gamma   90.00
#
_symmetry.space_group_name_H-M   'P 1'
#
loop_
_entity.id
_entity.type
_entity.pdbx_description
1 polymer ?
#
loop_
_entity_poly.entity_id
_entity_poly.type
_entity_poly.pdbx_seq_one_letter_code
_entity_poly.pdbx_strand_id
1 'polypeptide(L)'
;NRTWLHVGKVKNFLVTSELSKRFGTHDLRLGVNEWYYHLDYHSSSLQWMASVQEYPQLLHSTAVDPLDPTLSSQRVQTYGYNELSPEYTKGYENKLALYFTDNWQVTPRFNVYYGGRLEYYRMSADQISASRFPGFHIGDFNTYSKDEETGNIIATPHSIQPAKVVKNKLNYAATLRMTYNMTKQFGLTADGTVATRFPRINEYAGTGPTEEQYKRVTIPLIRGGLFYKNNWLNLTSMVTYISKSNNIDQQNLTKPGTKEGKTVLLIYNIQTLGWTTSAEIDPFKGFHLHALFTYQKPVYKNYNASVTFDDGAQMSVNANGMIVKEIPQVLVELDPSYNITKDLRLWLSFRYFGKTYANLQEALYFNGRWETFGGINWNVNKHLSLGATVINFLNQKGASGTINGSELITKEEAGNYAGRYMSGNYLRPFTVEFSAGIKF
;
A
#
# COMPACT_ATOMS: atom_id res chain seq x y z
N ASN A 1 -16.67 -8.32 -20.64
CA ASN A 1 -16.24 -8.74 -19.31
C ASN A 1 -14.77 -9.20 -19.33
N ARG A 2 -14.03 -8.94 -18.27
CA ARG A 2 -12.62 -9.30 -18.15
C ARG A 2 -12.36 -9.91 -16.77
N THR A 3 -11.76 -11.08 -16.76
CA THR A 3 -11.35 -11.76 -15.52
C THR A 3 -9.83 -11.90 -15.53
N TRP A 4 -9.19 -11.61 -14.41
CA TRP A 4 -7.76 -11.80 -14.24
C TRP A 4 -7.51 -13.12 -13.50
N LEU A 5 -6.57 -13.91 -14.01
CA LEU A 5 -6.02 -15.04 -13.28
C LEU A 5 -4.59 -14.70 -12.85
N HIS A 6 -4.37 -14.76 -11.56
CA HIS A 6 -3.04 -14.62 -10.97
C HIS A 6 -2.63 -15.97 -10.38
N VAL A 7 -1.52 -16.50 -10.86
CA VAL A 7 -0.93 -17.73 -10.32
C VAL A 7 0.40 -17.39 -9.70
N GLY A 8 0.53 -17.64 -8.40
CA GLY A 8 1.76 -17.37 -7.66
C GLY A 8 2.19 -18.58 -6.83
N LYS A 9 3.41 -19.07 -7.06
CA LYS A 9 4.06 -20.06 -6.20
C LYS A 9 5.15 -19.34 -5.41
N VAL A 10 5.03 -19.38 -4.10
CA VAL A 10 5.97 -18.73 -3.20
C VAL A 10 6.65 -19.78 -2.32
N LYS A 11 7.98 -19.66 -2.19
CA LYS A 11 8.75 -20.35 -1.17
C LYS A 11 9.43 -19.29 -0.31
N ASN A 12 9.26 -19.38 0.98
CA ASN A 12 9.82 -18.42 1.93
C ASN A 12 10.55 -19.16 3.05
N PHE A 13 11.75 -18.72 3.36
CA PHE A 13 12.57 -19.27 4.42
C PHE A 13 13.19 -18.12 5.22
N LEU A 14 13.05 -18.17 6.53
CA LEU A 14 13.59 -17.18 7.44
C LEU A 14 14.31 -17.86 8.59
N VAL A 15 15.57 -17.50 8.82
CA VAL A 15 16.35 -17.89 9.99
C VAL A 15 16.81 -16.65 10.73
N THR A 16 16.66 -16.66 12.03
CA THR A 16 17.22 -15.63 12.91
C THR A 16 17.98 -16.35 14.04
N SER A 17 19.22 -15.94 14.25
CA SER A 17 20.03 -16.34 15.40
C SER A 17 20.44 -15.09 16.18
N GLU A 18 20.22 -15.10 17.48
CA GLU A 18 20.51 -13.99 18.35
C GLU A 18 21.24 -14.45 19.62
N LEU A 19 22.27 -13.73 19.99
CA LEU A 19 22.98 -13.84 21.25
C LEU A 19 22.68 -12.61 22.07
N SER A 20 22.26 -12.78 23.31
CA SER A 20 22.02 -11.69 24.24
C SER A 20 22.86 -11.84 25.51
N LYS A 21 23.36 -10.72 26.01
CA LYS A 21 24.14 -10.68 27.25
C LYS A 21 23.88 -9.40 28.02
N ARG A 22 23.59 -9.53 29.30
CA ARG A 22 23.55 -8.43 30.25
C ARG A 22 24.87 -8.31 30.97
N PHE A 23 25.42 -7.10 31.03
CA PHE A 23 26.61 -6.79 31.78
C PHE A 23 26.53 -5.35 32.31
N GLY A 24 26.64 -5.20 33.65
CA GLY A 24 26.41 -3.91 34.27
C GLY A 24 25.05 -3.31 33.92
N THR A 25 25.07 -2.13 33.32
CA THR A 25 23.88 -1.37 32.92
C THR A 25 23.47 -1.58 31.46
N HIS A 26 24.11 -2.51 30.75
CA HIS A 26 23.89 -2.81 29.36
C HIS A 26 23.12 -4.13 29.13
N ASP A 27 22.20 -4.15 28.17
CA ASP A 27 21.54 -5.35 27.65
C ASP A 27 21.84 -5.42 26.14
N LEU A 28 22.98 -6.04 25.81
CA LEU A 28 23.47 -6.15 24.43
C LEU A 28 22.89 -7.37 23.73
N ARG A 29 22.52 -7.18 22.47
CA ARG A 29 22.08 -8.25 21.55
C ARG A 29 22.84 -8.13 20.24
N LEU A 30 23.29 -9.27 19.75
CA LEU A 30 23.94 -9.44 18.46
C LEU A 30 23.20 -10.51 17.69
N GLY A 31 22.87 -10.26 16.45
CA GLY A 31 22.12 -11.24 15.68
C GLY A 31 22.47 -11.27 14.20
N VAL A 32 22.14 -12.43 13.62
CA VAL A 32 22.18 -12.71 12.18
C VAL A 32 20.78 -13.06 11.74
N ASN A 33 20.38 -12.52 10.60
CA ASN A 33 19.10 -12.81 9.98
C ASN A 33 19.32 -13.15 8.50
N GLU A 34 18.82 -14.31 8.09
CA GLU A 34 18.80 -14.76 6.69
C GLU A 34 17.36 -14.89 6.24
N TRP A 35 17.00 -14.22 5.16
CA TRP A 35 15.68 -14.31 4.55
C TRP A 35 15.83 -14.63 3.07
N TYR A 36 15.27 -15.75 2.66
CA TYR A 36 15.17 -16.18 1.28
C TYR A 36 13.72 -16.22 0.83
N TYR A 37 13.45 -15.63 -0.32
CA TYR A 37 12.12 -15.57 -0.93
C TYR A 37 12.22 -15.94 -2.40
N HIS A 38 11.48 -16.94 -2.81
CA HIS A 38 11.36 -17.35 -4.21
C HIS A 38 9.94 -17.09 -4.69
N LEU A 39 9.81 -16.47 -5.85
CA LEU A 39 8.56 -16.17 -6.52
C LEU A 39 8.57 -16.80 -7.91
N ASP A 40 7.52 -17.54 -8.23
CA ASP A 40 7.17 -17.97 -9.59
C ASP A 40 5.74 -17.46 -9.80
N TYR A 41 5.61 -16.32 -10.47
CA TYR A 41 4.35 -15.60 -10.64
C TYR A 41 4.10 -15.34 -12.11
N HIS A 42 2.89 -15.61 -12.54
CA HIS A 42 2.39 -15.11 -13.80
C HIS A 42 0.92 -14.66 -13.65
N SER A 43 0.54 -13.67 -14.43
CA SER A 43 -0.85 -13.27 -14.58
C SER A 43 -1.29 -13.40 -16.03
N SER A 44 -2.52 -13.76 -16.21
CA SER A 44 -3.20 -13.78 -17.51
C SER A 44 -4.57 -13.15 -17.36
N SER A 45 -5.08 -12.54 -18.44
CA SER A 45 -6.43 -12.04 -18.44
C SER A 45 -7.33 -12.86 -19.32
N LEU A 46 -8.48 -13.24 -18.80
CA LEU A 46 -9.56 -13.85 -19.53
C LEU A 46 -10.51 -12.75 -20.00
N GLN A 47 -10.69 -12.61 -21.31
CA GLN A 47 -11.76 -11.78 -21.87
C GLN A 47 -12.91 -12.66 -22.30
N TRP A 48 -14.12 -12.32 -21.87
CA TRP A 48 -15.31 -13.04 -22.30
C TRP A 48 -16.46 -12.07 -22.58
N MET A 49 -17.26 -12.40 -23.56
CA MET A 49 -18.53 -11.74 -23.85
C MET A 49 -19.66 -12.72 -23.58
N ALA A 50 -20.71 -12.23 -22.94
CA ALA A 50 -21.93 -12.97 -22.73
C ALA A 50 -23.11 -12.18 -23.26
N SER A 51 -24.13 -12.88 -23.71
CA SER A 51 -25.41 -12.27 -24.11
C SER A 51 -26.04 -11.57 -22.89
N VAL A 52 -26.70 -10.43 -23.15
CA VAL A 52 -27.46 -9.72 -22.12
C VAL A 52 -28.82 -10.33 -22.01
N GLN A 53 -28.96 -11.36 -21.20
CA GLN A 53 -30.21 -12.08 -20.96
C GLN A 53 -30.21 -12.73 -19.59
N GLU A 54 -31.34 -13.23 -19.12
CA GLU A 54 -31.49 -13.83 -17.79
C GLU A 54 -30.52 -15.00 -17.54
N TYR A 55 -30.26 -15.80 -18.58
CA TYR A 55 -29.27 -16.88 -18.58
C TYR A 55 -28.15 -16.58 -19.59
N PRO A 56 -27.13 -15.78 -19.21
CA PRO A 56 -26.10 -15.36 -20.15
C PRO A 56 -25.32 -16.54 -20.72
N GLN A 57 -25.21 -16.59 -22.05
CA GLN A 57 -24.38 -17.58 -22.74
C GLN A 57 -23.10 -16.92 -23.28
N LEU A 58 -22.01 -17.68 -23.30
CA LEU A 58 -20.77 -17.25 -23.95
C LEU A 58 -21.04 -17.01 -25.44
N LEU A 59 -20.69 -15.83 -25.91
CA LEU A 59 -20.76 -15.48 -27.32
C LEU A 59 -19.48 -15.91 -28.02
N HIS A 60 -19.62 -16.71 -29.06
CA HIS A 60 -18.56 -16.97 -30.01
C HIS A 60 -18.70 -15.97 -31.16
N SER A 61 -17.72 -15.13 -31.41
CA SER A 61 -17.71 -14.28 -32.58
C SER A 61 -16.66 -14.78 -33.57
N THR A 62 -17.06 -14.98 -34.80
CA THR A 62 -16.14 -15.00 -35.94
C THR A 62 -15.88 -13.56 -36.32
N ALA A 63 -14.75 -13.01 -35.86
CA ALA A 63 -14.33 -11.70 -36.34
C ALA A 63 -13.69 -11.87 -37.72
N VAL A 64 -14.25 -11.18 -38.70
CA VAL A 64 -13.57 -10.96 -39.98
C VAL A 64 -12.35 -10.09 -39.62
N ASP A 65 -11.16 -10.58 -39.91
CA ASP A 65 -9.95 -9.73 -39.73
C ASP A 65 -10.05 -8.61 -40.77
N PRO A 66 -10.21 -7.33 -40.35
CA PRO A 66 -10.34 -6.23 -41.30
C PRO A 66 -9.05 -6.00 -42.10
N LEU A 67 -7.94 -6.56 -41.64
CA LEU A 67 -6.63 -6.43 -42.27
C LEU A 67 -6.32 -7.58 -43.24
N ASP A 68 -6.87 -8.76 -43.01
CA ASP A 68 -6.73 -9.92 -43.87
C ASP A 68 -8.03 -10.77 -43.91
N PRO A 69 -8.91 -10.49 -44.85
CA PRO A 69 -10.15 -11.28 -45.00
C PRO A 69 -9.95 -12.77 -45.29
N THR A 70 -8.75 -13.15 -45.76
CA THR A 70 -8.43 -14.56 -46.05
C THR A 70 -8.12 -15.34 -44.79
N LEU A 71 -7.66 -14.68 -43.72
CA LEU A 71 -7.42 -15.25 -42.43
C LEU A 71 -8.64 -15.27 -41.52
N SER A 72 -9.71 -14.56 -41.92
CA SER A 72 -10.93 -14.42 -41.11
C SER A 72 -11.66 -15.74 -40.83
N SER A 73 -11.55 -16.70 -41.71
CA SER A 73 -12.12 -18.04 -41.51
C SER A 73 -11.32 -18.92 -40.51
N GLN A 74 -10.10 -18.55 -40.20
CA GLN A 74 -9.23 -19.30 -39.29
C GLN A 74 -9.18 -18.70 -37.88
N ARG A 75 -9.61 -17.46 -37.70
CA ARG A 75 -9.72 -16.80 -36.39
C ARG A 75 -11.13 -16.97 -35.82
N VAL A 76 -11.47 -18.15 -35.42
CA VAL A 76 -12.50 -18.30 -34.40
C VAL A 76 -11.90 -17.73 -33.13
N GLN A 77 -12.15 -16.46 -32.86
CA GLN A 77 -11.95 -15.93 -31.53
C GLN A 77 -12.96 -16.60 -30.60
N THR A 78 -12.63 -17.78 -30.15
CA THR A 78 -13.20 -18.28 -28.94
C THR A 78 -12.72 -17.29 -27.89
N TYR A 79 -13.62 -16.46 -27.36
CA TYR A 79 -13.38 -15.68 -26.17
C TYR A 79 -13.16 -16.67 -25.04
N GLY A 80 -11.97 -17.21 -24.99
CA GLY A 80 -11.47 -18.11 -24.00
C GLY A 80 -10.28 -17.46 -23.30
N TYR A 81 -9.53 -18.27 -22.65
CA TYR A 81 -8.32 -17.89 -21.96
C TYR A 81 -7.31 -17.32 -22.97
N ASN A 82 -7.23 -15.99 -23.07
CA ASN A 82 -6.18 -15.31 -23.82
C ASN A 82 -5.25 -14.61 -22.86
N GLU A 83 -3.97 -14.85 -22.95
CA GLU A 83 -2.92 -14.10 -22.25
C GLU A 83 -2.81 -12.71 -22.88
N LEU A 84 -3.78 -11.83 -22.58
CA LEU A 84 -3.86 -10.49 -23.16
C LEU A 84 -2.87 -9.51 -22.52
N SER A 85 -2.29 -9.83 -21.38
CA SER A 85 -1.34 -8.96 -20.68
C SER A 85 -0.50 -9.84 -19.75
N PRO A 86 0.47 -10.60 -20.27
CA PRO A 86 1.28 -11.47 -19.43
C PRO A 86 2.19 -10.64 -18.53
N GLU A 87 1.99 -10.79 -17.23
CA GLU A 87 3.01 -10.46 -16.24
C GLU A 87 3.71 -11.75 -15.88
N TYR A 88 5.01 -11.74 -15.96
CA TYR A 88 5.82 -12.91 -15.62
C TYR A 88 6.99 -12.48 -14.75
N THR A 89 7.15 -13.15 -13.62
CA THR A 89 8.30 -12.96 -12.74
C THR A 89 8.68 -14.30 -12.12
N LYS A 90 9.85 -14.78 -12.43
CA LYS A 90 10.41 -15.99 -11.82
C LYS A 90 11.80 -15.72 -11.30
N GLY A 91 11.98 -15.87 -9.99
CA GLY A 91 13.27 -15.59 -9.39
C GLY A 91 13.27 -15.62 -7.89
N TYR A 92 14.29 -15.03 -7.29
CA TYR A 92 14.47 -15.02 -5.85
C TYR A 92 15.02 -13.71 -5.34
N GLU A 93 14.74 -13.44 -4.08
CA GLU A 93 15.40 -12.44 -3.23
C GLU A 93 16.09 -13.16 -2.08
N ASN A 94 17.27 -12.69 -1.74
CA ASN A 94 18.01 -13.12 -0.57
C ASN A 94 18.49 -11.90 0.23
N LYS A 95 18.34 -11.94 1.55
CA LYS A 95 18.75 -10.89 2.48
C LYS A 95 19.51 -11.52 3.64
N LEU A 96 20.80 -11.28 3.67
CA LEU A 96 21.64 -11.62 4.81
C LEU A 96 21.94 -10.37 5.61
N ALA A 97 21.60 -10.34 6.88
CA ALA A 97 21.82 -9.18 7.73
C ALA A 97 22.51 -9.51 9.03
N LEU A 98 23.39 -8.62 9.43
CA LEU A 98 23.97 -8.55 10.76
C LEU A 98 23.35 -7.37 11.48
N TYR A 99 23.03 -7.52 12.76
CA TYR A 99 22.52 -6.43 13.59
C TYR A 99 23.00 -6.52 15.01
N PHE A 100 23.00 -5.36 15.66
CA PHE A 100 23.17 -5.26 17.09
C PHE A 100 22.19 -4.28 17.69
N THR A 101 21.84 -4.47 18.95
CA THR A 101 21.11 -3.50 19.77
C THR A 101 21.68 -3.49 21.18
N ASP A 102 21.65 -2.33 21.82
CA ASP A 102 21.97 -2.21 23.23
C ASP A 102 20.93 -1.34 23.94
N ASN A 103 20.50 -1.79 25.09
CA ASN A 103 19.66 -1.03 26.00
C ASN A 103 20.50 -0.65 27.21
N TRP A 104 20.98 0.59 27.21
CA TRP A 104 21.89 1.12 28.21
C TRP A 104 21.15 1.98 29.25
N GLN A 105 21.10 1.49 30.49
CA GLN A 105 20.60 2.26 31.63
C GLN A 105 21.72 3.16 32.16
N VAL A 106 21.83 4.38 31.57
CA VAL A 106 22.92 5.34 31.88
C VAL A 106 22.86 5.81 33.36
N THR A 107 21.65 6.12 33.83
CA THR A 107 21.32 6.41 35.21
C THR A 107 19.95 5.82 35.56
N PRO A 108 19.54 5.75 36.85
CA PRO A 108 18.17 5.27 37.18
C PRO A 108 17.04 6.05 36.51
N ARG A 109 17.32 7.26 35.98
CA ARG A 109 16.33 8.11 35.31
C ARG A 109 16.53 8.23 33.81
N PHE A 110 17.69 7.85 33.29
CA PHE A 110 18.04 8.04 31.89
C PHE A 110 18.40 6.71 31.22
N ASN A 111 17.66 6.37 30.21
CA ASN A 111 17.85 5.17 29.40
C ASN A 111 18.12 5.56 27.94
N VAL A 112 19.06 4.86 27.33
CA VAL A 112 19.40 4.98 25.91
C VAL A 112 19.32 3.62 25.26
N TYR A 113 18.48 3.49 24.24
CA TYR A 113 18.42 2.32 23.38
C TYR A 113 18.98 2.69 22.01
N TYR A 114 19.94 1.94 21.52
CA TYR A 114 20.51 2.16 20.19
C TYR A 114 20.82 0.84 19.49
N GLY A 115 20.91 0.90 18.18
CA GLY A 115 21.21 -0.28 17.38
C GLY A 115 21.48 0.04 15.93
N GLY A 116 22.07 -0.93 15.26
CA GLY A 116 22.40 -0.87 13.85
C GLY A 116 22.18 -2.22 13.16
N ARG A 117 21.87 -2.15 11.89
CA ARG A 117 21.68 -3.31 10.99
C ARG A 117 22.36 -3.02 9.67
N LEU A 118 23.10 -3.98 9.17
CA LEU A 118 23.66 -3.99 7.83
C LEU A 118 23.13 -5.23 7.10
N GLU A 119 22.58 -5.03 5.90
CA GLU A 119 21.91 -6.08 5.15
C GLU A 119 22.45 -6.15 3.71
N TYR A 120 22.99 -7.29 3.34
CA TYR A 120 23.27 -7.60 1.95
C TYR A 120 22.00 -8.13 1.28
N TYR A 121 21.57 -7.44 0.23
CA TYR A 121 20.40 -7.77 -0.57
C TYR A 121 20.80 -8.23 -1.95
N ARG A 122 20.35 -9.41 -2.33
CA ARG A 122 20.50 -9.97 -3.67
C ARG A 122 19.14 -10.32 -4.25
N MET A 123 18.89 -9.87 -5.47
CA MET A 123 17.73 -10.24 -6.28
C MET A 123 18.21 -10.78 -7.63
N SER A 124 17.61 -11.88 -8.09
CA SER A 124 17.80 -12.40 -9.45
C SER A 124 16.47 -12.93 -9.95
N ALA A 125 15.98 -12.39 -11.05
CA ALA A 125 14.70 -12.77 -11.64
C ALA A 125 14.71 -12.65 -13.16
N ASP A 126 13.93 -13.51 -13.79
CA ASP A 126 13.50 -13.39 -15.17
C ASP A 126 12.14 -12.72 -15.18
N GLN A 127 12.00 -11.61 -15.91
CA GLN A 127 10.82 -10.75 -15.82
C GLN A 127 10.31 -10.30 -17.18
N ILE A 128 8.98 -10.20 -17.28
CA ILE A 128 8.27 -9.46 -18.32
C ILE A 128 7.29 -8.52 -17.63
N SER A 129 7.32 -7.24 -18.01
CA SER A 129 6.36 -6.25 -17.53
C SER A 129 5.18 -6.14 -18.47
N ALA A 130 3.97 -6.32 -17.96
CA ALA A 130 2.72 -6.19 -18.68
C ALA A 130 2.50 -4.80 -19.32
N SER A 131 3.10 -3.76 -18.74
CA SER A 131 2.95 -2.39 -19.23
C SER A 131 3.62 -2.13 -20.58
N ARG A 132 4.56 -2.97 -20.97
CA ARG A 132 5.29 -2.80 -22.23
C ARG A 132 4.55 -3.34 -23.45
N PHE A 133 3.77 -4.42 -23.27
CA PHE A 133 3.17 -5.15 -24.39
C PHE A 133 1.76 -5.69 -24.01
N PRO A 134 0.77 -4.82 -23.87
CA PRO A 134 -0.59 -5.27 -23.57
C PRO A 134 -1.14 -6.09 -24.73
N GLY A 135 -1.60 -7.30 -24.43
CA GLY A 135 -2.34 -8.12 -25.38
C GLY A 135 -1.52 -9.17 -26.15
N PHE A 136 -0.25 -9.42 -25.81
CA PHE A 136 0.62 -10.33 -26.56
C PHE A 136 1.11 -11.52 -25.71
N HIS A 137 1.50 -12.60 -26.40
CA HIS A 137 2.09 -13.77 -25.79
C HIS A 137 3.59 -13.60 -25.56
N ILE A 138 4.14 -14.40 -24.64
CA ILE A 138 5.58 -14.60 -24.52
C ILE A 138 6.05 -15.40 -25.74
N GLY A 139 7.10 -14.95 -26.43
CA GLY A 139 7.66 -15.55 -27.61
C GLY A 139 7.57 -14.64 -28.84
N ASP A 140 7.67 -15.26 -30.00
CA ASP A 140 7.64 -14.55 -31.28
C ASP A 140 6.20 -14.42 -31.80
N PHE A 141 5.83 -13.21 -32.26
CA PHE A 141 4.53 -12.95 -32.86
C PHE A 141 4.62 -11.76 -33.84
N ASN A 142 3.62 -11.60 -34.68
CA ASN A 142 3.51 -10.45 -35.59
C ASN A 142 2.34 -9.55 -35.20
N THR A 143 2.53 -8.25 -35.33
CA THR A 143 1.44 -7.28 -35.42
C THR A 143 1.21 -6.93 -36.89
N TYR A 144 -0.05 -6.64 -37.23
CA TYR A 144 -0.45 -6.33 -38.60
C TYR A 144 -1.03 -4.90 -38.64
N SER A 145 -0.59 -4.10 -39.59
CA SER A 145 -1.16 -2.78 -39.89
C SER A 145 -1.48 -2.68 -41.36
N LYS A 146 -2.54 -1.94 -41.69
CA LYS A 146 -2.85 -1.64 -43.09
C LYS A 146 -2.13 -0.35 -43.47
N ASP A 147 -1.40 -0.41 -44.56
CA ASP A 147 -0.83 0.79 -45.22
C ASP A 147 -1.98 1.57 -45.87
N GLU A 148 -2.17 2.82 -45.46
CA GLU A 148 -3.28 3.64 -45.95
C GLU A 148 -3.13 4.06 -47.42
N GLU A 149 -1.89 4.13 -47.93
CA GLU A 149 -1.62 4.53 -49.29
C GLU A 149 -1.74 3.36 -50.29
N THR A 150 -1.18 2.23 -49.93
CA THR A 150 -1.15 1.05 -50.83
C THR A 150 -2.28 0.05 -50.55
N GLY A 151 -2.91 0.13 -49.40
CA GLY A 151 -3.92 -0.85 -48.98
C GLY A 151 -3.33 -2.20 -48.54
N ASN A 152 -2.01 -2.36 -48.58
CA ASN A 152 -1.31 -3.59 -48.26
C ASN A 152 -1.24 -3.82 -46.74
N ILE A 153 -1.20 -5.09 -46.35
CA ILE A 153 -1.00 -5.51 -44.98
C ILE A 153 0.50 -5.63 -44.71
N ILE A 154 0.99 -4.85 -43.75
CA ILE A 154 2.38 -4.89 -43.27
C ILE A 154 2.41 -5.74 -41.99
N ALA A 155 3.17 -6.81 -42.01
CA ALA A 155 3.46 -7.61 -40.83
C ALA A 155 4.74 -7.10 -40.14
N THR A 156 4.63 -6.70 -38.90
CA THR A 156 5.77 -6.29 -38.06
C THR A 156 6.09 -7.40 -37.07
N PRO A 157 7.26 -8.04 -37.16
CA PRO A 157 7.63 -9.10 -36.23
C PRO A 157 8.04 -8.53 -34.87
N HIS A 158 7.63 -9.20 -33.83
CA HIS A 158 7.99 -8.93 -32.43
C HIS A 158 8.45 -10.19 -31.72
N SER A 159 9.31 -10.04 -30.75
CA SER A 159 9.70 -11.12 -29.83
C SER A 159 9.69 -10.60 -28.40
N ILE A 160 8.94 -11.27 -27.54
CA ILE A 160 8.89 -10.95 -26.10
C ILE A 160 9.54 -12.11 -25.34
N GLN A 161 10.70 -11.85 -24.78
CA GLN A 161 11.45 -12.79 -23.96
C GLN A 161 11.62 -12.23 -22.54
N PRO A 162 11.60 -13.10 -21.51
CA PRO A 162 11.90 -12.67 -20.17
C PRO A 162 13.31 -12.07 -20.08
N ALA A 163 13.39 -10.87 -19.54
CA ALA A 163 14.68 -10.22 -19.31
C ALA A 163 15.21 -10.61 -17.92
N LYS A 164 16.47 -11.05 -17.88
CA LYS A 164 17.14 -11.36 -16.62
C LYS A 164 17.59 -10.09 -15.92
N VAL A 165 17.14 -9.93 -14.68
CA VAL A 165 17.51 -8.83 -13.80
C VAL A 165 18.26 -9.37 -12.61
N VAL A 166 19.46 -8.84 -12.35
CA VAL A 166 20.27 -9.17 -11.18
C VAL A 166 20.64 -7.89 -10.45
N LYS A 167 20.35 -7.82 -9.17
CA LYS A 167 20.68 -6.69 -8.29
C LYS A 167 21.40 -7.20 -7.04
N ASN A 168 22.53 -6.56 -6.71
CA ASN A 168 23.27 -6.78 -5.47
C ASN A 168 23.44 -5.44 -4.80
N LYS A 169 22.89 -5.27 -3.62
CA LYS A 169 22.81 -3.97 -2.92
C LYS A 169 23.06 -4.16 -1.43
N LEU A 170 23.45 -3.07 -0.79
CA LEU A 170 23.65 -3.00 0.65
C LEU A 170 22.62 -2.05 1.25
N ASN A 171 21.80 -2.54 2.17
CA ASN A 171 20.87 -1.77 2.98
C ASN A 171 21.45 -1.57 4.39
N TYR A 172 21.00 -0.52 5.04
CA TYR A 172 21.33 -0.28 6.44
C TYR A 172 20.12 0.28 7.19
N ALA A 173 20.13 0.07 8.50
CA ALA A 173 19.24 0.74 9.42
C ALA A 173 20.00 1.09 10.69
N ALA A 174 19.60 2.21 11.31
CA ALA A 174 20.11 2.62 12.61
C ALA A 174 18.96 3.22 13.43
N THR A 175 19.02 3.03 14.75
CA THR A 175 18.02 3.57 15.69
C THR A 175 18.70 4.10 16.93
N LEU A 176 18.16 5.19 17.46
CA LEU A 176 18.55 5.77 18.75
C LEU A 176 17.27 6.22 19.45
N ARG A 177 17.06 5.77 20.69
CA ARG A 177 15.98 6.24 21.56
C ARG A 177 16.56 6.67 22.89
N MET A 178 16.14 7.82 23.36
CA MET A 178 16.47 8.36 24.65
C MET A 178 15.20 8.57 25.47
N THR A 179 15.19 8.10 26.70
CA THR A 179 14.07 8.27 27.63
C THR A 179 14.60 8.82 28.95
N TYR A 180 14.01 9.94 29.38
CA TYR A 180 14.38 10.58 30.64
C TYR A 180 13.16 10.69 31.57
N ASN A 181 13.21 10.00 32.69
CA ASN A 181 12.20 10.04 33.75
C ASN A 181 12.45 11.23 34.66
N MET A 182 11.76 12.35 34.46
CA MET A 182 11.85 13.55 35.30
C MET A 182 11.33 13.25 36.71
N THR A 183 10.23 12.50 36.78
CA THR A 183 9.64 11.98 38.01
C THR A 183 9.33 10.50 37.87
N LYS A 184 8.74 9.86 38.87
CA LYS A 184 8.23 8.48 38.76
C LYS A 184 7.06 8.35 37.76
N GLN A 185 6.39 9.47 37.44
CA GLN A 185 5.16 9.49 36.66
C GLN A 185 5.35 10.20 35.32
N PHE A 186 6.24 11.18 35.23
CA PHE A 186 6.41 12.04 34.06
C PHE A 186 7.83 11.93 33.49
N GLY A 187 7.92 11.87 32.18
CA GLY A 187 9.19 11.85 31.48
C GLY A 187 9.10 12.34 30.03
N LEU A 188 10.26 12.42 29.43
CA LEU A 188 10.48 12.82 28.05
C LEU A 188 11.04 11.65 27.27
N THR A 189 10.70 11.55 26.00
CA THR A 189 11.29 10.59 25.08
C THR A 189 11.59 11.25 23.75
N ALA A 190 12.71 10.86 23.15
CA ALA A 190 13.06 11.22 21.79
C ALA A 190 13.62 10.00 21.09
N ASP A 191 13.26 9.78 19.85
CA ASP A 191 13.83 8.72 19.03
C ASP A 191 14.08 9.16 17.60
N GLY A 192 15.12 8.59 17.00
CA GLY A 192 15.48 8.72 15.62
C GLY A 192 15.76 7.35 15.02
N THR A 193 15.24 7.10 13.85
CA THR A 193 15.49 5.88 13.09
C THR A 193 15.71 6.22 11.63
N VAL A 194 16.69 5.60 11.01
CA VAL A 194 16.83 5.58 9.57
C VAL A 194 16.81 4.13 9.08
N ALA A 195 16.00 3.84 8.09
CA ALA A 195 15.99 2.55 7.43
C ALA A 195 16.09 2.73 5.92
N THR A 196 16.75 1.79 5.26
CA THR A 196 16.90 1.79 3.81
C THR A 196 16.44 0.49 3.21
N ARG A 197 15.94 0.54 1.97
CA ARG A 197 15.66 -0.63 1.15
C ARG A 197 15.82 -0.33 -0.34
N PHE A 198 15.99 -1.34 -1.14
CA PHE A 198 15.81 -1.26 -2.59
C PHE A 198 14.45 -1.85 -3.00
N PRO A 199 13.92 -1.48 -4.18
CA PRO A 199 12.70 -2.07 -4.72
C PRO A 199 12.80 -3.59 -4.77
N ARG A 200 11.72 -4.26 -4.41
CA ARG A 200 11.61 -5.73 -4.40
C ARG A 200 11.37 -6.27 -5.79
N ILE A 201 11.47 -7.59 -5.92
CA ILE A 201 11.24 -8.30 -7.19
C ILE A 201 9.89 -7.96 -7.82
N ASN A 202 8.81 -7.91 -7.05
CA ASN A 202 7.47 -7.57 -7.53
C ASN A 202 7.31 -6.06 -7.86
N GLU A 203 7.94 -5.18 -7.10
CA GLU A 203 7.93 -3.73 -7.37
C GLU A 203 8.73 -3.40 -8.64
N TYR A 204 9.79 -4.15 -8.90
CA TYR A 204 10.59 -4.01 -10.11
C TYR A 204 9.85 -4.47 -11.37
N ALA A 205 9.17 -5.61 -11.30
CA ALA A 205 8.43 -6.18 -12.42
C ALA A 205 7.28 -5.28 -12.90
N GLY A 206 6.52 -4.68 -11.97
CA GLY A 206 5.34 -3.86 -12.30
C GLY A 206 5.65 -2.56 -13.02
N THR A 207 6.77 -1.92 -12.73
CA THR A 207 7.11 -0.59 -13.23
C THR A 207 8.18 -0.59 -14.31
N GLY A 208 8.96 -1.66 -14.43
CA GLY A 208 10.12 -1.75 -15.34
C GLY A 208 11.11 -0.59 -15.18
N PRO A 209 11.52 -0.19 -13.94
CA PRO A 209 12.40 0.94 -13.75
C PRO A 209 13.75 0.69 -14.45
N THR A 210 14.30 1.76 -15.06
CA THR A 210 15.67 1.74 -15.59
C THR A 210 16.69 1.61 -14.44
N GLU A 211 17.96 1.33 -14.77
CA GLU A 211 19.03 1.31 -13.75
C GLU A 211 19.12 2.63 -12.97
N GLU A 212 18.94 3.77 -13.63
CA GLU A 212 18.95 5.08 -13.00
C GLU A 212 17.79 5.30 -12.04
N GLN A 213 16.68 4.64 -12.29
CA GLN A 213 15.45 4.71 -11.50
C GLN A 213 15.46 3.69 -10.35
N TYR A 214 16.32 2.70 -10.39
CA TYR A 214 16.46 1.69 -9.32
C TYR A 214 17.24 2.28 -8.13
N LYS A 215 16.62 3.20 -7.41
CA LYS A 215 17.22 3.97 -6.31
C LYS A 215 16.89 3.36 -4.96
N ARG A 216 17.80 3.59 -4.01
CA ARG A 216 17.58 3.25 -2.59
C ARG A 216 16.45 4.10 -2.02
N VAL A 217 15.44 3.46 -1.46
CA VAL A 217 14.44 4.12 -0.62
C VAL A 217 15.04 4.33 0.77
N THR A 218 15.01 5.57 1.26
CA THR A 218 15.49 5.92 2.60
C THR A 218 14.33 6.49 3.39
N ILE A 219 14.17 6.00 4.62
CA ILE A 219 13.05 6.36 5.51
C ILE A 219 13.64 6.86 6.84
N PRO A 220 14.02 8.14 6.96
CA PRO A 220 14.30 8.76 8.25
C PRO A 220 12.99 9.04 8.99
N LEU A 221 12.99 8.76 10.28
CA LEU A 221 11.94 9.07 11.24
C LEU A 221 12.58 9.72 12.47
N ILE A 222 12.04 10.83 12.92
CA ILE A 222 12.42 11.50 14.15
C ILE A 222 11.15 11.79 14.94
N ARG A 223 11.15 11.42 16.22
CA ARG A 223 10.04 11.71 17.13
C ARG A 223 10.57 12.28 18.44
N GLY A 224 9.77 13.15 19.05
CA GLY A 224 10.05 13.67 20.36
C GLY A 224 8.75 14.00 21.08
N GLY A 225 8.70 13.77 22.37
CA GLY A 225 7.48 14.00 23.13
C GLY A 225 7.62 13.70 24.60
N LEU A 226 6.48 13.63 25.24
CA LEU A 226 6.33 13.40 26.66
C LEU A 226 5.45 12.18 26.93
N PHE A 227 5.62 11.61 28.10
CA PHE A 227 4.74 10.59 28.63
C PHE A 227 4.42 10.88 30.10
N TYR A 228 3.22 10.48 30.49
CA TYR A 228 2.76 10.51 31.88
C TYR A 228 2.10 9.20 32.23
N LYS A 229 2.42 8.63 33.37
CA LYS A 229 1.85 7.36 33.84
C LYS A 229 1.58 7.41 35.33
N ASN A 230 0.35 7.08 35.70
CA ASN A 230 -0.04 6.81 37.06
C ASN A 230 -0.98 5.57 37.13
N ASN A 231 -1.70 5.39 38.21
CA ASN A 231 -2.53 4.18 38.42
C ASN A 231 -3.76 4.09 37.50
N TRP A 232 -4.22 5.23 36.94
CA TRP A 232 -5.44 5.29 36.13
C TRP A 232 -5.25 5.93 34.77
N LEU A 233 -4.08 6.53 34.49
CA LEU A 233 -3.78 7.19 33.21
C LEU A 233 -2.38 6.82 32.74
N ASN A 234 -2.29 6.37 31.48
CA ASN A 234 -1.05 6.24 30.75
C ASN A 234 -1.19 7.08 29.47
N LEU A 235 -0.48 8.21 29.42
CA LEU A 235 -0.55 9.21 28.35
C LEU A 235 0.80 9.29 27.66
N THR A 236 0.79 9.32 26.32
CA THR A 236 1.96 9.63 25.49
C THR A 236 1.58 10.64 24.43
N SER A 237 2.37 11.69 24.27
CA SER A 237 2.15 12.74 23.26
C SER A 237 3.46 13.03 22.53
N MET A 238 3.46 12.87 21.20
CA MET A 238 4.66 12.91 20.39
C MET A 238 4.47 13.73 19.10
N VAL A 239 5.44 14.56 18.79
CA VAL A 239 5.62 15.14 17.46
C VAL A 239 6.51 14.22 16.65
N THR A 240 6.13 14.00 15.39
CA THR A 240 6.80 13.07 14.48
C THR A 240 7.12 13.75 13.15
N TYR A 241 8.35 13.60 12.70
CA TYR A 241 8.72 13.86 11.31
C TYR A 241 9.17 12.56 10.66
N ILE A 242 8.58 12.22 9.53
CA ILE A 242 8.97 11.06 8.71
C ILE A 242 9.08 11.48 7.24
N SER A 243 10.07 10.97 6.56
CA SER A 243 10.22 11.11 5.12
C SER A 243 10.40 9.74 4.47
N LYS A 244 9.94 9.57 3.25
CA LYS A 244 10.20 8.39 2.43
C LYS A 244 10.63 8.87 1.05
N SER A 245 11.89 8.59 0.70
CA SER A 245 12.47 8.98 -0.58
C SER A 245 12.25 7.93 -1.67
N ASN A 246 12.39 8.36 -2.93
CA ASN A 246 12.44 7.49 -4.10
C ASN A 246 11.24 6.52 -4.21
N ASN A 247 10.03 7.01 -3.90
CA ASN A 247 8.82 6.29 -4.28
C ASN A 247 8.68 6.34 -5.79
N ILE A 248 8.13 5.28 -6.36
CA ILE A 248 7.90 5.16 -7.80
C ILE A 248 6.39 5.19 -8.05
N ASP A 249 5.97 5.99 -9.02
CA ASP A 249 4.60 6.03 -9.53
C ASP A 249 4.62 6.14 -11.06
N GLN A 250 3.54 5.76 -11.69
CA GLN A 250 3.39 5.78 -13.14
C GLN A 250 2.12 6.54 -13.49
N GLN A 251 2.27 7.58 -14.31
CA GLN A 251 1.15 8.40 -14.79
C GLN A 251 1.03 8.33 -16.29
N ASN A 252 -0.19 8.21 -16.78
CA ASN A 252 -0.48 8.34 -18.21
C ASN A 252 -0.98 9.76 -18.49
N LEU A 253 -0.16 10.54 -19.19
CA LEU A 253 -0.47 11.90 -19.59
C LEU A 253 -1.09 11.87 -20.99
N THR A 254 -2.40 12.16 -21.05
CA THR A 254 -3.16 12.14 -22.31
C THR A 254 -3.24 13.54 -22.88
N LYS A 255 -2.97 13.66 -24.16
CA LYS A 255 -3.05 14.91 -24.90
C LYS A 255 -4.49 15.42 -24.95
N PRO A 256 -4.76 16.70 -24.59
CA PRO A 256 -6.11 17.24 -24.56
C PRO A 256 -6.85 17.07 -25.89
N GLY A 257 -8.11 16.63 -25.82
CA GLY A 257 -8.98 16.46 -27.01
C GLY A 257 -8.67 15.22 -27.85
N THR A 258 -7.70 14.37 -27.43
CA THR A 258 -7.30 13.16 -28.16
C THR A 258 -7.32 11.93 -27.25
N LYS A 259 -7.05 10.75 -27.82
CA LYS A 259 -6.78 9.51 -27.07
C LYS A 259 -5.29 9.20 -26.97
N GLU A 260 -4.44 10.06 -27.52
CA GLU A 260 -2.99 9.90 -27.49
C GLU A 260 -2.47 10.12 -26.08
N GLY A 261 -1.78 9.14 -25.52
CA GLY A 261 -1.23 9.18 -24.17
C GLY A 261 0.22 8.70 -24.14
N LYS A 262 1.06 9.38 -23.34
CA LYS A 262 2.42 8.93 -23.02
C LYS A 262 2.52 8.63 -21.54
N THR A 263 3.04 7.46 -21.20
CA THR A 263 3.26 7.04 -19.82
C THR A 263 4.60 7.54 -19.32
N VAL A 264 4.57 8.20 -18.16
CA VAL A 264 5.79 8.65 -17.46
C VAL A 264 5.97 7.94 -16.15
N LEU A 265 7.20 7.58 -15.85
CA LEU A 265 7.60 7.09 -14.53
C LEU A 265 8.09 8.26 -13.69
N LEU A 266 7.51 8.41 -12.50
CA LEU A 266 7.87 9.44 -11.54
C LEU A 266 8.64 8.84 -10.38
N ILE A 267 9.69 9.53 -9.95
CA ILE A 267 10.40 9.24 -8.70
C ILE A 267 10.20 10.42 -7.78
N TYR A 268 9.53 10.20 -6.67
CA TYR A 268 9.11 11.25 -5.76
C TYR A 268 9.35 10.88 -4.30
N ASN A 269 9.21 11.86 -3.43
CA ASN A 269 9.34 11.67 -1.98
C ASN A 269 8.01 12.01 -1.30
N ILE A 270 7.82 11.47 -0.10
CA ILE A 270 6.74 11.87 0.81
C ILE A 270 7.38 12.39 2.09
N GLN A 271 6.90 13.52 2.60
CA GLN A 271 7.28 14.05 3.90
C GLN A 271 6.03 14.27 4.74
N THR A 272 6.09 13.85 5.98
CA THR A 272 4.97 13.99 6.92
C THR A 272 5.47 14.59 8.23
N LEU A 273 4.86 15.71 8.63
CA LEU A 273 4.92 16.22 9.98
C LEU A 273 3.61 15.85 10.67
N GLY A 274 3.68 15.30 11.86
CA GLY A 274 2.51 14.86 12.61
C GLY A 274 2.65 15.05 14.10
N TRP A 275 1.52 15.00 14.77
CA TRP A 275 1.40 14.97 16.21
C TRP A 275 0.40 13.90 16.60
N THR A 276 0.81 13.00 17.50
CA THR A 276 -0.04 11.91 17.99
C THR A 276 -0.07 11.93 19.50
N THR A 277 -1.27 11.84 20.08
CA THR A 277 -1.48 11.64 21.50
C THR A 277 -2.30 10.38 21.69
N SER A 278 -1.80 9.49 22.54
CA SER A 278 -2.49 8.24 22.94
C SER A 278 -2.65 8.22 24.45
N ALA A 279 -3.82 7.81 24.92
CA ALA A 279 -4.12 7.69 26.34
C ALA A 279 -4.86 6.37 26.61
N GLU A 280 -4.40 5.67 27.66
CA GLU A 280 -5.10 4.55 28.30
C GLU A 280 -5.63 5.04 29.65
N ILE A 281 -6.92 4.95 29.87
CA ILE A 281 -7.62 5.59 30.98
C ILE A 281 -8.47 4.53 31.72
N ASP A 282 -8.09 4.22 32.96
CA ASP A 282 -8.74 3.25 33.85
C ASP A 282 -9.23 3.96 35.15
N PRO A 283 -10.25 4.85 35.08
CA PRO A 283 -10.60 5.74 36.19
C PRO A 283 -11.26 5.01 37.36
N PHE A 284 -11.91 3.87 37.10
CA PHE A 284 -12.54 3.03 38.11
C PHE A 284 -12.59 1.58 37.63
N LYS A 285 -12.84 0.65 38.59
CA LYS A 285 -12.82 -0.78 38.33
C LYS A 285 -13.81 -1.20 37.22
N GLY A 286 -13.27 -1.88 36.21
CA GLY A 286 -14.05 -2.45 35.11
C GLY A 286 -14.16 -1.53 33.92
N PHE A 287 -13.96 -0.22 34.04
CA PHE A 287 -13.95 0.70 32.90
C PHE A 287 -12.54 0.86 32.34
N HIS A 288 -12.43 0.88 31.02
CA HIS A 288 -11.20 1.14 30.27
C HIS A 288 -11.54 1.97 29.04
N LEU A 289 -10.78 3.02 28.79
CA LEU A 289 -10.88 3.85 27.58
C LEU A 289 -9.48 3.96 26.95
N HIS A 290 -9.35 3.46 25.71
CA HIS A 290 -8.26 3.85 24.83
C HIS A 290 -8.70 5.07 24.02
N ALA A 291 -7.87 6.12 23.99
CA ALA A 291 -8.10 7.31 23.20
C ALA A 291 -6.87 7.63 22.37
N LEU A 292 -7.04 7.85 21.07
CA LEU A 292 -5.99 8.24 20.14
C LEU A 292 -6.42 9.46 19.35
N PHE A 293 -5.53 10.45 19.29
CA PHE A 293 -5.66 11.60 18.40
C PHE A 293 -4.39 11.70 17.56
N THR A 294 -4.56 11.85 16.24
CA THR A 294 -3.44 12.11 15.32
C THR A 294 -3.79 13.27 14.40
N TYR A 295 -2.92 14.26 14.34
CA TYR A 295 -2.86 15.24 13.27
C TYR A 295 -1.61 14.98 12.44
N GLN A 296 -1.74 14.94 11.10
CA GLN A 296 -0.61 14.72 10.20
C GLN A 296 -0.78 15.50 8.90
N LYS A 297 0.34 15.96 8.36
CA LYS A 297 0.39 16.65 7.07
C LYS A 297 1.36 15.92 6.12
N PRO A 298 0.91 14.85 5.45
CA PRO A 298 1.71 14.16 4.44
C PRO A 298 1.69 14.95 3.13
N VAL A 299 2.85 15.29 2.59
CA VAL A 299 2.97 16.06 1.35
C VAL A 299 3.88 15.36 0.35
N TYR A 300 3.52 15.46 -0.93
CA TYR A 300 4.40 15.07 -2.03
C TYR A 300 5.57 16.04 -2.17
N LYS A 301 6.74 15.52 -2.48
CA LYS A 301 7.96 16.27 -2.81
C LYS A 301 8.60 15.69 -4.07
N ASN A 302 9.04 16.57 -4.94
CA ASN A 302 9.62 16.21 -6.24
C ASN A 302 8.66 15.39 -7.13
N TYR A 303 7.34 15.55 -6.95
CA TYR A 303 6.32 14.88 -7.74
C TYR A 303 5.98 15.75 -8.97
N ASN A 304 6.83 15.68 -9.99
CA ASN A 304 6.66 16.42 -11.23
C ASN A 304 7.27 15.65 -12.40
N ALA A 305 6.59 15.68 -13.55
CA ALA A 305 7.06 15.14 -14.80
C ALA A 305 6.41 15.88 -15.98
N SER A 306 7.02 15.81 -17.14
CA SER A 306 6.46 16.34 -18.39
C SER A 306 6.73 15.40 -19.53
N VAL A 307 5.86 15.42 -20.54
CA VAL A 307 6.03 14.73 -21.81
C VAL A 307 5.83 15.70 -22.95
N THR A 308 6.55 15.49 -24.03
CA THR A 308 6.35 16.17 -25.30
C THR A 308 5.82 15.15 -26.30
N PHE A 309 4.73 15.47 -26.96
CA PHE A 309 4.15 14.68 -28.04
C PHE A 309 4.86 14.97 -29.37
N ASP A 310 4.61 14.17 -30.38
CA ASP A 310 5.35 14.22 -31.64
C ASP A 310 5.07 15.53 -32.45
N ASP A 311 3.92 16.15 -32.19
CA ASP A 311 3.55 17.45 -32.73
C ASP A 311 4.08 18.66 -31.91
N GLY A 312 4.90 18.41 -30.87
CA GLY A 312 5.44 19.42 -29.97
C GLY A 312 4.53 19.83 -28.81
N ALA A 313 3.31 19.31 -28.74
CA ALA A 313 2.43 19.57 -27.57
C ALA A 313 3.06 19.03 -26.29
N GLN A 314 2.94 19.79 -25.20
CA GLN A 314 3.50 19.41 -23.90
C GLN A 314 2.39 19.17 -22.88
N MET A 315 2.55 18.11 -22.10
CA MET A 315 1.74 17.82 -20.94
C MET A 315 2.63 17.63 -19.72
N SER A 316 2.18 18.12 -18.58
CA SER A 316 2.91 17.97 -17.32
C SER A 316 1.99 17.59 -16.19
N VAL A 317 2.55 16.90 -15.21
CA VAL A 317 1.94 16.67 -13.89
C VAL A 317 2.84 17.30 -12.84
N ASN A 318 2.24 18.03 -11.91
CA ASN A 318 2.93 18.60 -10.77
C ASN A 318 2.02 18.52 -9.54
N ALA A 319 2.38 17.64 -8.61
CA ALA A 319 1.72 17.52 -7.30
C ALA A 319 2.68 17.90 -6.16
N ASN A 320 3.78 18.61 -6.47
CA ASN A 320 4.76 19.00 -5.46
C ASN A 320 4.13 19.93 -4.41
N GLY A 321 4.22 19.54 -3.13
CA GLY A 321 3.60 20.27 -2.01
C GLY A 321 2.13 19.93 -1.75
N MET A 322 1.45 19.20 -2.64
CA MET A 322 0.08 18.72 -2.43
C MET A 322 0.04 17.64 -1.34
N ILE A 323 -1.10 17.55 -0.66
CA ILE A 323 -1.37 16.52 0.34
C ILE A 323 -1.46 15.15 -0.35
N VAL A 324 -0.86 14.15 0.26
CA VAL A 324 -0.93 12.78 -0.25
C VAL A 324 -2.37 12.28 -0.24
N LYS A 325 -2.84 11.81 -1.39
CA LYS A 325 -4.21 11.31 -1.55
C LYS A 325 -4.50 10.13 -0.63
N GLU A 326 -5.77 9.95 -0.28
CA GLU A 326 -6.31 8.88 0.57
C GLU A 326 -5.84 8.88 2.04
N ILE A 327 -4.95 9.78 2.43
CA ILE A 327 -4.47 9.90 3.80
C ILE A 327 -5.19 11.03 4.52
N PRO A 328 -5.99 10.73 5.56
CA PRO A 328 -6.64 11.75 6.36
C PRO A 328 -5.62 12.51 7.20
N GLN A 329 -5.81 13.83 7.30
CA GLN A 329 -4.95 14.67 8.12
C GLN A 329 -5.31 14.60 9.63
N VAL A 330 -6.53 14.24 9.94
CA VAL A 330 -7.03 14.09 11.32
C VAL A 330 -7.58 12.69 11.50
N LEU A 331 -7.14 12.01 12.55
CA LEU A 331 -7.63 10.72 13.00
C LEU A 331 -7.97 10.83 14.49
N VAL A 332 -9.15 10.33 14.88
CA VAL A 332 -9.53 10.15 16.28
C VAL A 332 -10.03 8.74 16.47
N GLU A 333 -9.59 8.10 17.54
CA GLU A 333 -10.06 6.78 17.93
C GLU A 333 -10.41 6.82 19.43
N LEU A 334 -11.60 6.34 19.77
CA LEU A 334 -12.10 6.26 21.15
C LEU A 334 -12.71 4.86 21.34
N ASP A 335 -12.08 4.05 22.16
CA ASP A 335 -12.48 2.67 22.41
C ASP A 335 -12.85 2.47 23.90
N PRO A 336 -14.01 2.95 24.36
CA PRO A 336 -14.47 2.68 25.71
C PRO A 336 -14.92 1.23 25.85
N SER A 337 -14.60 0.62 26.97
CA SER A 337 -15.10 -0.70 27.34
C SER A 337 -15.39 -0.81 28.83
N TYR A 338 -16.34 -1.68 29.18
CA TYR A 338 -16.72 -1.90 30.54
C TYR A 338 -16.94 -3.39 30.83
N ASN A 339 -16.23 -3.89 31.81
CA ASN A 339 -16.43 -5.25 32.35
C ASN A 339 -17.57 -5.20 33.35
N ILE A 340 -18.79 -5.56 32.91
CA ILE A 340 -19.99 -5.61 33.74
C ILE A 340 -19.80 -6.67 34.85
N THR A 341 -19.21 -7.80 34.42
CA THR A 341 -18.71 -8.86 35.35
C THR A 341 -17.32 -9.30 34.89
N LYS A 342 -16.68 -10.22 35.59
CA LYS A 342 -15.41 -10.84 35.14
C LYS A 342 -15.55 -11.59 33.79
N ASP A 343 -16.77 -12.00 33.45
CA ASP A 343 -17.08 -12.86 32.29
C ASP A 343 -17.87 -12.12 31.19
N LEU A 344 -18.36 -10.89 31.45
CA LEU A 344 -19.19 -10.14 30.56
C LEU A 344 -18.59 -8.73 30.32
N ARG A 345 -18.19 -8.44 29.07
CA ARG A 345 -17.62 -7.17 28.64
C ARG A 345 -18.49 -6.52 27.57
N LEU A 346 -18.78 -5.26 27.76
CA LEU A 346 -19.32 -4.34 26.75
C LEU A 346 -18.18 -3.48 26.20
N TRP A 347 -18.17 -3.22 24.89
CA TRP A 347 -17.19 -2.34 24.25
C TRP A 347 -17.80 -1.57 23.10
N LEU A 348 -17.27 -0.37 22.88
CA LEU A 348 -17.57 0.47 21.73
C LEU A 348 -16.25 0.94 21.10
N SER A 349 -16.31 1.29 19.82
CA SER A 349 -15.20 1.90 19.09
C SER A 349 -15.74 2.98 18.17
N PHE A 350 -15.21 4.18 18.29
CA PHE A 350 -15.53 5.33 17.45
C PHE A 350 -14.25 5.75 16.74
N ARG A 351 -14.25 5.71 15.40
CA ARG A 351 -13.11 6.09 14.58
C ARG A 351 -13.51 7.21 13.65
N TYR A 352 -12.92 8.38 13.85
CA TYR A 352 -13.08 9.51 12.95
C TYR A 352 -11.91 9.59 11.98
N PHE A 353 -12.23 9.61 10.70
CA PHE A 353 -11.30 9.89 9.62
C PHE A 353 -11.66 11.26 9.06
N GLY A 354 -10.73 12.21 9.11
CA GLY A 354 -10.90 13.52 8.52
C GLY A 354 -11.03 13.45 7.00
N LYS A 355 -11.21 14.61 6.37
CA LYS A 355 -11.24 14.75 4.91
C LYS A 355 -10.03 14.09 4.26
N THR A 356 -10.25 13.35 3.15
CA THR A 356 -9.21 12.76 2.31
C THR A 356 -9.34 13.23 0.87
N TYR A 357 -8.22 13.58 0.25
CA TYR A 357 -8.22 13.89 -1.18
C TYR A 357 -8.27 12.60 -2.01
N ALA A 358 -9.08 12.62 -3.05
CA ALA A 358 -9.27 11.48 -3.96
C ALA A 358 -8.38 11.57 -5.20
N ASN A 359 -7.70 12.70 -5.43
CA ASN A 359 -6.82 12.89 -6.56
C ASN A 359 -5.57 13.73 -6.21
N LEU A 360 -4.59 13.76 -7.11
CA LEU A 360 -3.28 14.41 -6.93
C LEU A 360 -3.36 15.93 -6.84
N GLN A 361 -4.38 16.56 -7.46
CA GLN A 361 -4.51 18.01 -7.56
C GLN A 361 -5.37 18.62 -6.43
N GLU A 362 -5.73 17.83 -5.41
CA GLU A 362 -6.60 18.25 -4.30
C GLU A 362 -7.97 18.81 -4.75
N ALA A 363 -8.38 18.49 -5.98
CA ALA A 363 -9.62 18.99 -6.57
C ALA A 363 -10.84 18.19 -6.13
N LEU A 364 -10.66 16.89 -5.93
CA LEU A 364 -11.71 15.96 -5.51
C LEU A 364 -11.37 15.40 -4.12
N TYR A 365 -12.39 15.26 -3.28
CA TYR A 365 -12.20 14.78 -1.92
C TYR A 365 -13.43 14.08 -1.38
N PHE A 366 -13.21 13.24 -0.39
CA PHE A 366 -14.27 12.70 0.48
C PHE A 366 -14.27 13.43 1.80
N ASN A 367 -15.47 13.78 2.27
CA ASN A 367 -15.66 14.42 3.59
C ASN A 367 -15.24 13.49 4.73
N GLY A 368 -14.92 14.09 5.87
CA GLY A 368 -14.66 13.34 7.08
C GLY A 368 -15.86 12.46 7.47
N ARG A 369 -15.56 11.30 8.06
CA ARG A 369 -16.57 10.31 8.44
C ARG A 369 -16.22 9.64 9.77
N TRP A 370 -17.25 9.15 10.42
CA TRP A 370 -17.13 8.23 11.55
C TRP A 370 -17.32 6.79 11.07
N GLU A 371 -16.54 5.89 11.62
CA GLU A 371 -16.76 4.46 11.57
C GLU A 371 -16.98 3.98 13.00
N THR A 372 -18.07 3.24 13.23
CA THR A 372 -18.49 2.89 14.59
C THR A 372 -18.73 1.41 14.73
N PHE A 373 -18.20 0.86 15.81
CA PHE A 373 -18.30 -0.55 16.14
C PHE A 373 -18.69 -0.68 17.60
N GLY A 374 -19.37 -1.76 17.96
CA GLY A 374 -19.65 -2.07 19.33
C GLY A 374 -20.02 -3.52 19.51
N GLY A 375 -19.93 -4.01 20.72
CA GLY A 375 -20.27 -5.39 20.93
C GLY A 375 -20.25 -5.81 22.39
N ILE A 376 -20.70 -7.03 22.59
CA ILE A 376 -20.72 -7.72 23.86
C ILE A 376 -19.97 -9.04 23.71
N ASN A 377 -19.07 -9.32 24.66
CA ASN A 377 -18.37 -10.59 24.78
C ASN A 377 -18.74 -11.22 26.13
N TRP A 378 -19.23 -12.45 26.09
CA TRP A 378 -19.66 -13.18 27.27
C TRP A 378 -19.03 -14.56 27.33
N ASN A 379 -18.21 -14.81 28.34
CA ASN A 379 -17.73 -16.13 28.70
C ASN A 379 -18.78 -16.82 29.60
N VAL A 380 -19.71 -17.55 28.96
CA VAL A 380 -20.81 -18.22 29.69
C VAL A 380 -20.26 -19.21 30.73
N ASN A 381 -19.20 -19.92 30.33
CA ASN A 381 -18.42 -20.80 31.20
C ASN A 381 -17.04 -21.07 30.56
N LYS A 382 -16.24 -21.97 31.18
CA LYS A 382 -14.87 -22.29 30.66
C LYS A 382 -14.84 -22.94 29.27
N HIS A 383 -15.99 -23.42 28.78
CA HIS A 383 -16.10 -24.12 27.49
C HIS A 383 -16.83 -23.28 26.42
N LEU A 384 -17.70 -22.35 26.82
CA LEU A 384 -18.56 -21.62 25.89
C LEU A 384 -18.34 -20.11 26.04
N SER A 385 -18.05 -19.44 24.93
CA SER A 385 -18.06 -17.99 24.80
C SER A 385 -19.05 -17.56 23.72
N LEU A 386 -19.78 -16.49 23.95
CA LEU A 386 -20.72 -15.88 23.03
C LEU A 386 -20.29 -14.43 22.74
N GLY A 387 -20.52 -13.96 21.54
CA GLY A 387 -20.26 -12.59 21.13
C GLY A 387 -21.35 -12.06 20.21
N ALA A 388 -21.63 -10.77 20.33
CA ALA A 388 -22.39 -10.00 19.36
C ALA A 388 -21.62 -8.74 19.03
N THR A 389 -21.47 -8.45 17.74
CA THR A 389 -20.79 -7.25 17.23
C THR A 389 -21.72 -6.49 16.30
N VAL A 390 -21.83 -5.19 16.50
CA VAL A 390 -22.55 -4.28 15.62
C VAL A 390 -21.53 -3.42 14.89
N ILE A 391 -21.59 -3.41 13.59
CA ILE A 391 -20.74 -2.62 12.70
C ILE A 391 -21.57 -1.46 12.17
N ASN A 392 -20.98 -0.25 12.19
CA ASN A 392 -21.61 0.98 11.77
C ASN A 392 -22.96 1.22 12.51
N PHE A 393 -22.94 1.17 13.85
CA PHE A 393 -24.16 1.28 14.64
C PHE A 393 -24.84 2.66 14.54
N LEU A 394 -24.11 3.71 14.14
CA LEU A 394 -24.70 5.02 13.82
C LEU A 394 -25.26 5.09 12.39
N ASN A 395 -25.20 4.01 11.63
CA ASN A 395 -25.65 3.92 10.23
C ASN A 395 -25.12 5.08 9.36
N GLN A 396 -23.85 5.43 9.55
CA GLN A 396 -23.20 6.49 8.81
C GLN A 396 -23.06 6.10 7.34
N LYS A 397 -23.31 7.07 6.46
CA LYS A 397 -22.99 6.96 5.04
C LYS A 397 -21.65 7.65 4.78
N GLY A 398 -20.83 7.08 3.95
CA GLY A 398 -19.54 7.66 3.60
C GLY A 398 -18.83 6.88 2.50
N ALA A 399 -17.84 7.52 1.90
CA ALA A 399 -17.00 6.91 0.88
C ALA A 399 -15.53 7.31 1.10
N SER A 400 -14.63 6.56 0.50
CA SER A 400 -13.17 6.80 0.52
C SER A 400 -12.52 6.21 -0.73
N GLY A 401 -11.22 6.39 -0.87
CA GLY A 401 -10.43 5.80 -1.94
C GLY A 401 -10.07 6.79 -3.04
N THR A 402 -9.50 6.28 -4.13
CA THR A 402 -9.19 7.05 -5.33
C THR A 402 -10.37 7.00 -6.30
N ILE A 403 -10.64 8.10 -6.97
CA ILE A 403 -11.60 8.17 -8.07
C ILE A 403 -10.83 7.90 -9.35
N ASN A 404 -11.03 6.73 -9.96
CA ASN A 404 -10.29 6.31 -11.14
C ASN A 404 -10.45 7.27 -12.31
N GLY A 405 -9.33 7.62 -12.98
CA GLY A 405 -9.30 8.55 -14.09
C GLY A 405 -9.40 10.02 -13.71
N SER A 406 -9.29 10.33 -12.41
CA SER A 406 -9.41 11.69 -11.91
C SER A 406 -8.08 12.29 -11.41
N GLU A 407 -6.99 11.56 -11.49
CA GLU A 407 -5.71 11.89 -10.85
C GLU A 407 -5.22 13.31 -11.19
N LEU A 408 -5.43 13.75 -12.43
CA LEU A 408 -4.93 15.02 -12.95
C LEU A 408 -6.02 16.10 -13.07
N ILE A 409 -7.27 15.84 -12.68
CA ILE A 409 -8.34 16.82 -12.69
C ILE A 409 -7.96 17.98 -11.76
N THR A 410 -7.96 19.19 -12.30
CA THR A 410 -7.66 20.42 -11.56
C THR A 410 -8.89 20.96 -10.84
N LYS A 411 -8.70 21.95 -9.96
CA LYS A 411 -9.81 22.59 -9.23
C LYS A 411 -10.76 23.33 -10.17
N GLU A 412 -10.23 23.90 -11.25
CA GLU A 412 -11.00 24.58 -12.29
C GLU A 412 -11.88 23.61 -13.07
N GLU A 413 -11.37 22.41 -13.32
CA GLU A 413 -12.08 21.37 -14.07
C GLU A 413 -13.09 20.59 -13.20
N ALA A 414 -12.92 20.62 -11.88
CA ALA A 414 -13.74 19.84 -10.95
C ALA A 414 -15.25 20.12 -11.08
N GLY A 415 -15.62 21.37 -11.42
CA GLY A 415 -17.00 21.76 -11.68
C GLY A 415 -17.69 20.96 -12.79
N ASN A 416 -16.94 20.52 -13.80
CA ASN A 416 -17.46 19.72 -14.93
C ASN A 416 -17.88 18.31 -14.50
N TYR A 417 -17.53 17.89 -13.29
CA TYR A 417 -17.83 16.57 -12.73
C TYR A 417 -19.01 16.63 -11.73
N ALA A 418 -19.57 17.80 -11.49
CA ALA A 418 -20.74 17.94 -10.63
C ALA A 418 -21.92 17.12 -11.17
N GLY A 419 -22.56 16.35 -10.31
CA GLY A 419 -23.70 15.51 -10.67
C GLY A 419 -23.35 14.21 -11.41
N ARG A 420 -22.07 13.92 -11.65
CA ARG A 420 -21.63 12.64 -12.25
C ARG A 420 -21.47 11.57 -11.18
N TYR A 421 -21.79 10.33 -11.54
CA TYR A 421 -21.50 9.17 -10.72
C TYR A 421 -20.00 8.85 -10.81
N MET A 422 -19.38 8.70 -9.64
CA MET A 422 -17.96 8.36 -9.53
C MET A 422 -17.80 7.11 -8.66
N SER A 423 -16.78 6.31 -8.96
CA SER A 423 -16.46 5.12 -8.17
C SER A 423 -15.77 5.51 -6.85
N GLY A 424 -16.04 4.75 -5.80
CA GLY A 424 -15.39 4.90 -4.49
C GLY A 424 -15.69 3.67 -3.63
N ASN A 425 -14.97 3.54 -2.53
CA ASN A 425 -15.21 2.50 -1.53
C ASN A 425 -16.21 3.03 -0.51
N TYR A 426 -17.37 2.39 -0.41
CA TYR A 426 -18.40 2.77 0.54
C TYR A 426 -18.18 2.14 1.90
N LEU A 427 -18.63 2.82 2.95
CA LEU A 427 -18.71 2.23 4.28
C LEU A 427 -19.61 1.00 4.29
N ARG A 428 -19.21 0.01 5.08
CA ARG A 428 -20.09 -1.12 5.36
C ARG A 428 -21.38 -0.63 6.02
N PRO A 429 -22.57 -1.04 5.56
CA PRO A 429 -23.83 -0.63 6.17
C PRO A 429 -23.95 -1.20 7.60
N PHE A 430 -24.96 -0.72 8.35
CA PHE A 430 -25.31 -1.31 9.63
C PHE A 430 -25.40 -2.84 9.52
N THR A 431 -24.61 -3.54 10.29
CA THR A 431 -24.51 -5.00 10.25
C THR A 431 -24.39 -5.54 11.68
N VAL A 432 -25.05 -6.63 11.96
CA VAL A 432 -24.93 -7.38 13.22
C VAL A 432 -24.32 -8.74 12.94
N GLU A 433 -23.31 -9.10 13.71
CA GLU A 433 -22.62 -10.39 13.64
C GLU A 433 -22.71 -11.09 15.00
N PHE A 434 -23.00 -12.38 14.99
CA PHE A 434 -22.98 -13.24 16.18
C PHE A 434 -21.83 -14.23 16.08
N SER A 435 -21.20 -14.50 17.20
CA SER A 435 -20.13 -15.50 17.30
C SER A 435 -20.34 -16.42 18.50
N ALA A 436 -19.98 -17.68 18.35
CA ALA A 436 -19.91 -18.65 19.42
C ALA A 436 -18.58 -19.40 19.35
N GLY A 437 -17.87 -19.47 20.46
CA GLY A 437 -16.62 -20.20 20.59
C GLY A 437 -16.77 -21.35 21.56
N ILE A 438 -16.36 -22.55 21.16
CA ILE A 438 -16.37 -23.74 22.00
C ILE A 438 -14.93 -24.22 22.22
N LYS A 439 -14.53 -24.40 23.49
CA LYS A 439 -13.23 -24.97 23.88
C LYS A 439 -13.46 -26.35 24.48
N PHE A 440 -12.78 -27.32 23.95
CA PHE A 440 -12.79 -28.71 24.41
C PHE A 440 -11.70 -28.96 25.46
#